data_96076dc1aec0b2548dde8e9870179e31
#
_entry.id   96076dc1aec0b2548dde8e9870179e31
#
_cell.length_a   1.000
_cell.length_b   1.000
_cell.length_c   1.000
_cell.angle_alpha   90.00
_cell.angle_beta   90.00
_cell.angle_gamma   90.00
#
_symmetry.space_group_name_H-M   'P 1'
#
loop_
_entity.id
_entity.type
_entity.pdbx_description
1 polymer ?
#
loop_
_entity_poly.entity_id
_entity_poly.type
_entity_poly.pdbx_seq_one_letter_code
_entity_poly.pdbx_strand_id
1 'polypeptide(L)'
;MLTGRKFAARFKNSSAREAYLTWSAGQMFIYNECVLEQRFFDSLSRLIAETERHKQPIRNECRVARPKPDQKYAHFVDKAQRPWLSQVPSAILGIGAFRFCQASKRAATGLAARPKLRAIKDADRHLLLTRAYFTIKPTSRAGWYELRFGSARIPGGTILFRAHREFVVPAMVSVTLTSKALFVSMSYEETEQKQFPETEKEMLERLRQYSEEELIACGNGIDRGVVRPVQTSNAPEPYALTKDQLERIRRKERQRKHYQKRMARCEKGSRNRAKMRRKVARTFDYRKNVINDFAHQTSHALVSDDKVQFFVLEDLRVKNMTKKPEPKYDDNAKALPNGARAKAGLNRAILSSGWGKTEEYLKYKAKKAGKLVIKVEPAYTSQRCPKCGRVERKNRPSQSEFRCVSCGFESANADYVAAGNILMAGVKLIREGRLEPKKVKATL
;
A
#
# COMPACT_ATOMS: atom_id res chain seq x y z
N MET A 1 19.30 1.92 6.34
CA MET A 1 17.98 1.91 5.66
C MET A 1 17.21 0.66 6.06
N LEU A 2 15.89 0.76 6.28
CA LEU A 2 15.09 -0.41 6.61
C LEU A 2 14.92 -1.31 5.38
N THR A 3 15.51 -2.51 5.42
CA THR A 3 15.42 -3.50 4.36
C THR A 3 14.42 -4.59 4.74
N GLY A 4 13.54 -4.95 3.80
CA GLY A 4 12.57 -6.03 3.97
C GLY A 4 12.93 -7.26 3.14
N ARG A 5 12.93 -8.44 3.75
CA ARG A 5 13.06 -9.74 3.08
C ARG A 5 11.81 -10.58 3.35
N LYS A 6 11.28 -11.21 2.31
CA LYS A 6 10.09 -12.06 2.41
C LYS A 6 10.37 -13.39 1.75
N PHE A 7 10.21 -14.47 2.50
CA PHE A 7 10.49 -15.84 2.06
C PHE A 7 9.23 -16.70 2.09
N ALA A 8 9.05 -17.55 1.09
CA ALA A 8 8.00 -18.56 1.09
C ALA A 8 8.34 -19.63 2.13
N ALA A 9 7.31 -20.06 2.86
CA ALA A 9 7.47 -20.95 4.01
C ALA A 9 6.40 -22.04 4.06
N ARG A 10 6.59 -23.04 4.93
CA ARG A 10 5.62 -24.08 5.25
C ARG A 10 5.74 -24.46 6.72
N PHE A 11 4.64 -24.88 7.32
CA PHE A 11 4.69 -25.52 8.65
C PHE A 11 5.37 -26.87 8.54
N LYS A 12 6.16 -27.24 9.54
CA LYS A 12 6.80 -28.56 9.60
C LYS A 12 5.77 -29.66 9.85
N ASN A 13 4.76 -29.38 10.69
CA ASN A 13 3.68 -30.29 11.05
C ASN A 13 2.37 -29.54 11.36
N SER A 14 1.28 -30.29 11.65
CA SER A 14 -0.04 -29.72 11.99
C SER A 14 -0.02 -28.98 13.32
N SER A 15 0.70 -29.48 14.32
CA SER A 15 0.83 -28.85 15.63
C SER A 15 1.42 -27.45 15.53
N ALA A 16 2.48 -27.25 14.74
CA ALA A 16 3.04 -25.93 14.48
C ALA A 16 2.02 -24.97 13.82
N ARG A 17 1.16 -25.51 12.97
CA ARG A 17 0.09 -24.72 12.35
C ARG A 17 -0.98 -24.33 13.37
N GLU A 18 -1.36 -25.22 14.24
CA GLU A 18 -2.36 -24.96 15.29
C GLU A 18 -1.86 -23.90 16.29
N ALA A 19 -0.62 -24.08 16.80
CA ALA A 19 0.02 -23.08 17.65
C ALA A 19 0.08 -21.70 16.98
N TYR A 20 0.48 -21.63 15.71
CA TYR A 20 0.46 -20.39 14.93
C TYR A 20 -0.93 -19.75 14.87
N LEU A 21 -1.98 -20.56 14.62
CA LEU A 21 -3.35 -20.07 14.55
C LEU A 21 -3.83 -19.53 15.88
N THR A 22 -3.55 -20.24 16.98
CA THR A 22 -3.88 -19.82 18.35
C THR A 22 -3.16 -18.52 18.74
N TRP A 23 -1.86 -18.42 18.50
CA TRP A 23 -1.07 -17.26 18.86
C TRP A 23 -1.46 -16.02 18.03
N SER A 24 -1.69 -16.21 16.73
CA SER A 24 -2.16 -15.13 15.88
C SER A 24 -3.56 -14.64 16.25
N ALA A 25 -4.43 -15.54 16.73
CA ALA A 25 -5.74 -15.19 17.28
C ALA A 25 -5.60 -14.39 18.58
N GLY A 26 -4.68 -14.77 19.48
CA GLY A 26 -4.40 -14.05 20.72
C GLY A 26 -3.95 -12.61 20.48
N GLN A 27 -3.00 -12.39 19.56
CA GLN A 27 -2.60 -11.03 19.17
C GLN A 27 -3.75 -10.21 18.60
N MET A 28 -4.60 -10.83 17.78
CA MET A 28 -5.75 -10.17 17.18
C MET A 28 -6.82 -9.85 18.22
N PHE A 29 -7.05 -10.75 19.17
CA PHE A 29 -7.99 -10.57 20.26
C PHE A 29 -7.60 -9.33 21.08
N ILE A 30 -6.38 -9.28 21.62
CA ILE A 30 -5.90 -8.12 22.40
C ILE A 30 -5.97 -6.82 21.58
N TYR A 31 -5.58 -6.84 20.32
CA TYR A 31 -5.73 -5.66 19.45
C TYR A 31 -7.19 -5.18 19.37
N ASN A 32 -8.14 -6.10 19.24
CA ASN A 32 -9.56 -5.78 19.13
C ASN A 32 -10.13 -5.26 20.45
N GLU A 33 -9.73 -5.85 21.59
CA GLU A 33 -10.14 -5.37 22.91
C GLU A 33 -9.67 -3.93 23.14
N CYS A 34 -8.41 -3.59 22.80
CA CYS A 34 -7.92 -2.21 22.84
C CYS A 34 -8.74 -1.26 21.93
N VAL A 35 -9.20 -1.74 20.77
CA VAL A 35 -10.06 -0.93 19.88
C VAL A 35 -11.44 -0.71 20.51
N LEU A 36 -12.01 -1.71 21.18
CA LEU A 36 -13.31 -1.62 21.86
C LEU A 36 -13.23 -0.67 23.03
N GLU A 37 -12.23 -0.83 23.88
CA GLU A 37 -11.96 0.07 25.00
C GLU A 37 -11.81 1.53 24.53
N GLN A 38 -11.00 1.76 23.49
CA GLN A 38 -10.85 3.09 22.90
C GLN A 38 -12.18 3.69 22.42
N ARG A 39 -13.05 2.89 21.81
CA ARG A 39 -14.38 3.33 21.36
C ARG A 39 -15.30 3.64 22.52
N PHE A 40 -15.24 2.85 23.58
CA PHE A 40 -16.00 3.10 24.81
C PHE A 40 -15.65 4.48 25.39
N PHE A 41 -14.36 4.77 25.60
CA PHE A 41 -13.91 6.06 26.10
C PHE A 41 -14.21 7.23 25.14
N ASP A 42 -14.11 7.02 23.82
CA ASP A 42 -14.50 8.04 22.83
C ASP A 42 -16.01 8.35 22.90
N SER A 43 -16.85 7.36 23.21
CA SER A 43 -18.29 7.55 23.36
C SER A 43 -18.62 8.23 24.67
N LEU A 44 -17.98 7.83 25.76
CA LEU A 44 -18.13 8.44 27.08
C LEU A 44 -17.71 9.91 27.02
N SER A 45 -16.57 10.24 26.43
CA SER A 45 -16.09 11.62 26.29
C SER A 45 -17.07 12.50 25.52
N ARG A 46 -17.71 11.95 24.47
CA ARG A 46 -18.75 12.67 23.71
C ARG A 46 -19.98 12.93 24.52
N LEU A 47 -20.44 11.95 25.29
CA LEU A 47 -21.61 12.08 26.18
C LEU A 47 -21.36 13.16 27.25
N ILE A 48 -20.18 13.13 27.87
CA ILE A 48 -19.76 14.13 28.85
C ILE A 48 -19.78 15.53 28.23
N ALA A 49 -19.15 15.72 27.06
CA ALA A 49 -19.09 17.00 26.37
C ALA A 49 -20.51 17.51 25.95
N GLU A 50 -21.44 16.61 25.66
CA GLU A 50 -22.81 16.94 25.33
C GLU A 50 -23.59 17.38 26.57
N THR A 51 -23.45 16.68 27.70
CA THR A 51 -24.02 17.03 28.97
C THR A 51 -23.51 18.39 29.49
N GLU A 52 -22.20 18.66 29.34
CA GLU A 52 -21.60 19.96 29.72
C GLU A 52 -22.15 21.11 28.85
N ARG A 53 -22.43 20.89 27.56
CA ARG A 53 -23.10 21.89 26.71
C ARG A 53 -24.50 22.27 27.18
N HIS A 54 -25.22 21.34 27.75
CA HIS A 54 -26.53 21.57 28.33
C HIS A 54 -26.48 22.14 29.76
N LYS A 55 -25.29 22.61 30.23
CA LYS A 55 -25.07 23.20 31.56
C LYS A 55 -25.51 22.33 32.74
N GLN A 56 -25.55 21.01 32.55
CA GLN A 56 -25.83 20.08 33.66
C GLN A 56 -24.51 19.76 34.38
N PRO A 57 -24.50 19.91 35.74
CA PRO A 57 -23.29 19.61 36.51
C PRO A 57 -23.01 18.10 36.48
N ILE A 58 -21.82 17.76 35.99
CA ILE A 58 -21.32 16.37 36.02
C ILE A 58 -20.49 16.21 37.30
N ARG A 59 -20.83 15.22 38.12
CA ARG A 59 -20.04 14.87 39.29
C ARG A 59 -18.64 14.45 38.85
N ASN A 60 -17.61 14.92 39.57
CA ASN A 60 -16.20 14.60 39.25
C ASN A 60 -15.92 13.09 39.18
N GLU A 61 -16.67 12.30 39.96
CA GLU A 61 -16.61 10.83 39.94
C GLU A 61 -17.02 10.21 38.62
N CYS A 62 -17.82 10.90 37.80
CA CYS A 62 -18.20 10.46 36.46
C CYS A 62 -17.15 10.83 35.38
N ARG A 63 -16.15 11.63 35.72
CA ARG A 63 -15.06 12.01 34.81
C ARG A 63 -13.96 10.93 34.79
N VAL A 64 -14.24 9.85 34.15
CA VAL A 64 -13.26 8.78 34.00
C VAL A 64 -12.11 9.26 33.10
N ALA A 65 -10.91 9.32 33.67
CA ALA A 65 -9.71 9.66 32.90
C ALA A 65 -9.51 8.62 31.80
N ARG A 66 -9.45 9.09 30.56
CA ARG A 66 -9.16 8.22 29.42
C ARG A 66 -7.79 7.55 29.63
N PRO A 67 -7.69 6.22 29.63
CA PRO A 67 -6.40 5.57 29.72
C PRO A 67 -5.54 6.00 28.53
N LYS A 68 -4.30 6.37 28.78
CA LYS A 68 -3.34 6.55 27.68
C LYS A 68 -3.26 5.24 26.91
N PRO A 69 -3.18 5.27 25.57
CA PRO A 69 -2.95 4.06 24.76
C PRO A 69 -1.55 3.52 25.09
N ASP A 70 -1.45 2.88 26.22
CA ASP A 70 -0.25 2.17 26.64
C ASP A 70 -0.31 0.71 26.21
N GLN A 71 0.72 -0.06 26.54
CA GLN A 71 0.80 -1.47 26.19
C GLN A 71 0.13 -2.38 27.24
N LYS A 72 -0.61 -1.84 28.19
CA LYS A 72 -1.33 -2.62 29.20
C LYS A 72 -2.46 -3.39 28.55
N TYR A 73 -2.50 -4.68 28.80
CA TYR A 73 -3.48 -5.61 28.23
C TYR A 73 -3.91 -6.70 29.22
N ALA A 74 -3.30 -6.74 30.41
CA ALA A 74 -3.53 -7.81 31.37
C ALA A 74 -5.00 -7.92 31.80
N HIS A 75 -5.69 -6.78 31.89
CA HIS A 75 -7.11 -6.73 32.23
C HIS A 75 -8.04 -7.36 31.19
N PHE A 76 -7.57 -7.55 29.93
CA PHE A 76 -8.34 -8.30 28.92
C PHE A 76 -8.13 -9.82 29.01
N VAL A 77 -7.13 -10.29 29.78
CA VAL A 77 -6.75 -11.68 29.83
C VAL A 77 -7.46 -12.39 30.97
N ASP A 78 -8.73 -12.71 30.75
CA ASP A 78 -9.50 -13.59 31.63
C ASP A 78 -9.35 -15.05 31.17
N LYS A 79 -8.51 -15.80 31.90
CA LYS A 79 -8.26 -17.22 31.60
C LYS A 79 -9.42 -18.13 32.02
N ALA A 80 -10.26 -17.71 32.95
CA ALA A 80 -11.43 -18.49 33.37
C ALA A 80 -12.49 -18.47 32.26
N GLN A 81 -12.79 -17.31 31.71
CA GLN A 81 -13.74 -17.17 30.61
C GLN A 81 -13.14 -17.58 29.25
N ARG A 82 -11.82 -17.50 29.09
CA ARG A 82 -11.12 -17.78 27.82
C ARG A 82 -9.89 -18.67 28.04
N PRO A 83 -10.07 -19.95 28.37
CA PRO A 83 -8.97 -20.88 28.70
C PRO A 83 -7.88 -20.99 27.61
N TRP A 84 -8.26 -20.81 26.33
CA TRP A 84 -7.33 -20.89 25.21
C TRP A 84 -6.24 -19.80 25.24
N LEU A 85 -6.43 -18.69 25.96
CA LEU A 85 -5.41 -17.64 26.14
C LEU A 85 -4.22 -18.13 26.95
N SER A 86 -4.37 -19.17 27.77
CA SER A 86 -3.25 -19.80 28.50
C SER A 86 -2.23 -20.46 27.58
N GLN A 87 -2.64 -20.82 26.35
CA GLN A 87 -1.80 -21.42 25.34
C GLN A 87 -0.96 -20.37 24.56
N VAL A 88 -1.13 -19.07 24.88
CA VAL A 88 -0.41 -17.98 24.21
C VAL A 88 0.51 -17.30 25.22
N PRO A 89 1.81 -17.21 24.96
CA PRO A 89 2.73 -16.48 25.85
C PRO A 89 2.27 -15.03 26.04
N SER A 90 2.40 -14.50 27.26
CA SER A 90 1.97 -13.14 27.60
C SER A 90 2.62 -12.07 26.73
N ALA A 91 3.93 -12.19 26.45
CA ALA A 91 4.61 -11.24 25.55
C ALA A 91 4.06 -11.28 24.11
N ILE A 92 3.56 -12.45 23.64
CA ILE A 92 2.92 -12.56 22.33
C ILE A 92 1.56 -11.89 22.34
N LEU A 93 0.80 -11.96 23.44
CA LEU A 93 -0.43 -11.20 23.63
C LEU A 93 -0.15 -9.70 23.66
N GLY A 94 0.88 -9.26 24.38
CA GLY A 94 1.32 -7.86 24.46
C GLY A 94 1.62 -7.20 23.11
N ILE A 95 2.05 -7.99 22.11
CA ILE A 95 2.22 -7.49 20.74
C ILE A 95 0.89 -7.01 20.13
N GLY A 96 -0.25 -7.56 20.57
CA GLY A 96 -1.57 -7.06 20.17
C GLY A 96 -1.79 -5.61 20.58
N ALA A 97 -1.52 -5.29 21.84
CA ALA A 97 -1.58 -3.93 22.39
C ALA A 97 -0.53 -3.01 21.74
N PHE A 98 0.70 -3.47 21.58
CA PHE A 98 1.75 -2.73 20.86
C PHE A 98 1.30 -2.31 19.44
N ARG A 99 0.71 -3.23 18.68
CA ARG A 99 0.21 -2.94 17.32
C ARG A 99 -0.95 -1.94 17.34
N PHE A 100 -1.81 -1.99 18.35
CA PHE A 100 -2.86 -0.99 18.52
C PHE A 100 -2.27 0.38 18.81
N CYS A 101 -1.31 0.49 19.76
CA CYS A 101 -0.61 1.75 20.06
C CYS A 101 0.07 2.35 18.85
N GLN A 102 0.76 1.54 18.04
CA GLN A 102 1.37 2.00 16.79
C GLN A 102 0.33 2.52 15.77
N ALA A 103 -0.79 1.81 15.62
CA ALA A 103 -1.86 2.25 14.74
C ALA A 103 -2.52 3.55 15.23
N SER A 104 -2.72 3.70 16.54
CA SER A 104 -3.28 4.90 17.17
C SER A 104 -2.35 6.11 17.02
N LYS A 105 -1.03 5.93 17.25
CA LYS A 105 -0.04 7.00 17.01
C LYS A 105 -0.07 7.49 15.56
N ARG A 106 -0.11 6.57 14.59
CA ARG A 106 -0.19 6.93 13.16
C ARG A 106 -1.50 7.64 12.81
N ALA A 107 -2.60 7.30 13.49
CA ALA A 107 -3.87 7.99 13.30
C ALA A 107 -3.85 9.39 13.90
N ALA A 108 -3.26 9.56 15.07
CA ALA A 108 -3.12 10.86 15.75
C ALA A 108 -2.26 11.85 14.93
N THR A 109 -1.24 11.35 14.22
CA THR A 109 -0.39 12.17 13.32
C THR A 109 -0.98 12.36 11.91
N GLY A 110 -2.22 11.92 11.65
CA GLY A 110 -2.85 12.03 10.33
C GLY A 110 -2.32 11.08 9.26
N LEU A 111 -1.33 10.22 9.59
CA LEU A 111 -0.71 9.27 8.65
C LEU A 111 -1.60 8.07 8.33
N ALA A 112 -2.63 7.81 9.12
CA ALA A 112 -3.55 6.70 8.93
C ALA A 112 -4.95 7.01 9.47
N ALA A 113 -5.95 6.24 9.05
CA ALA A 113 -7.27 6.27 9.67
C ALA A 113 -7.23 5.65 11.08
N ARG A 114 -8.20 6.01 11.93
CA ARG A 114 -8.36 5.43 13.28
C ARG A 114 -8.41 3.90 13.23
N PRO A 115 -7.85 3.21 14.24
CA PRO A 115 -7.90 1.75 14.33
C PRO A 115 -9.34 1.22 14.27
N LYS A 116 -9.52 0.10 13.55
CA LYS A 116 -10.82 -0.58 13.41
C LYS A 116 -10.70 -2.02 13.86
N LEU A 117 -11.81 -2.59 14.32
CA LEU A 117 -11.91 -4.03 14.61
C LEU A 117 -11.49 -4.85 13.40
N ARG A 118 -10.73 -5.90 13.64
CA ARG A 118 -10.26 -6.83 12.63
C ARG A 118 -10.99 -8.16 12.78
N ALA A 119 -11.60 -8.63 11.70
CA ALA A 119 -12.20 -9.96 11.69
C ALA A 119 -11.11 -11.03 11.70
N ILE A 120 -11.27 -12.05 12.54
CA ILE A 120 -10.47 -13.25 12.50
C ILE A 120 -10.89 -14.05 11.26
N LYS A 121 -10.02 -14.08 10.24
CA LYS A 121 -10.21 -14.87 9.02
C LYS A 121 -9.22 -16.02 9.03
N ASP A 122 -9.64 -17.20 8.57
CA ASP A 122 -8.75 -18.36 8.45
C ASP A 122 -7.66 -18.17 7.38
N ALA A 123 -7.91 -17.30 6.42
CA ALA A 123 -6.93 -16.82 5.47
C ALA A 123 -6.57 -15.37 5.81
N ASP A 124 -5.32 -14.97 5.63
CA ASP A 124 -4.75 -13.66 5.99
C ASP A 124 -4.56 -13.47 7.52
N ARG A 125 -3.95 -14.45 8.17
CA ARG A 125 -3.47 -14.33 9.55
C ARG A 125 -2.03 -13.85 9.59
N HIS A 126 -1.75 -13.06 10.60
CA HIS A 126 -0.46 -12.43 10.79
C HIS A 126 -0.01 -12.58 12.24
N LEU A 127 1.14 -13.21 12.43
CA LEU A 127 1.79 -13.38 13.73
C LEU A 127 3.11 -12.61 13.72
N LEU A 128 3.31 -11.74 14.68
CA LEU A 128 4.56 -11.07 14.92
C LEU A 128 5.26 -11.73 16.12
N LEU A 129 6.51 -12.09 15.94
CA LEU A 129 7.35 -12.74 16.94
C LEU A 129 8.52 -11.84 17.32
N THR A 130 8.79 -11.69 18.59
CA THR A 130 10.01 -11.03 19.12
C THR A 130 11.14 -12.05 19.27
N ARG A 131 12.37 -11.58 19.29
CA ARG A 131 13.58 -12.41 19.36
C ARG A 131 13.60 -13.42 20.52
N ALA A 132 12.95 -13.11 21.62
CA ALA A 132 12.83 -14.01 22.77
C ALA A 132 11.96 -15.26 22.49
N TYR A 133 11.14 -15.22 21.43
CA TYR A 133 10.18 -16.30 21.11
C TYR A 133 10.43 -16.97 19.78
N PHE A 134 11.55 -16.72 19.14
CA PHE A 134 11.94 -17.49 17.96
C PHE A 134 13.48 -17.67 17.86
N THR A 135 13.86 -18.74 17.19
CA THR A 135 15.22 -18.99 16.73
C THR A 135 15.21 -19.37 15.27
N ILE A 136 16.26 -18.98 14.53
CA ILE A 136 16.43 -19.37 13.14
C ILE A 136 17.76 -20.10 13.02
N LYS A 137 17.73 -21.32 12.46
CA LYS A 137 18.89 -22.16 12.22
C LYS A 137 18.89 -22.68 10.78
N PRO A 138 20.04 -22.86 10.14
CA PRO A 138 20.11 -23.55 8.86
C PRO A 138 19.71 -25.01 9.02
N THR A 139 19.20 -25.61 7.96
CA THR A 139 18.94 -27.04 7.88
C THR A 139 20.07 -27.76 7.14
N SER A 140 20.06 -29.10 7.09
CA SER A 140 20.99 -29.90 6.28
C SER A 140 20.88 -29.60 4.76
N ARG A 141 19.73 -29.06 4.32
CA ARG A 141 19.49 -28.69 2.92
C ARG A 141 19.93 -27.25 2.66
N ALA A 142 20.84 -27.04 1.75
CA ALA A 142 21.34 -25.71 1.39
C ALA A 142 20.21 -24.72 1.04
N GLY A 143 20.30 -23.51 1.59
CA GLY A 143 19.33 -22.44 1.40
C GLY A 143 18.00 -22.62 2.16
N TRP A 144 17.86 -23.69 2.96
CA TRP A 144 16.68 -23.90 3.80
C TRP A 144 16.98 -23.62 5.27
N TYR A 145 16.02 -23.02 5.96
CA TYR A 145 16.13 -22.62 7.36
C TYR A 145 14.90 -23.08 8.15
N GLU A 146 15.14 -23.40 9.42
CA GLU A 146 14.09 -23.63 10.42
C GLU A 146 13.91 -22.38 11.27
N LEU A 147 12.71 -21.84 11.29
CA LEU A 147 12.24 -20.88 12.29
C LEU A 147 11.47 -21.66 13.34
N ARG A 148 12.06 -21.86 14.51
CA ARG A 148 11.39 -22.45 15.69
C ARG A 148 10.82 -21.30 16.50
N PHE A 149 9.57 -21.37 16.85
CA PHE A 149 8.91 -20.40 17.72
C PHE A 149 8.29 -21.08 18.92
N GLY A 150 8.36 -20.44 20.07
CA GLY A 150 7.89 -20.98 21.34
C GLY A 150 8.83 -20.66 22.49
N SER A 151 8.45 -21.10 23.67
CA SER A 151 9.25 -21.10 24.87
C SER A 151 9.27 -22.52 25.48
N ALA A 152 10.11 -22.77 26.49
CA ALA A 152 10.13 -24.02 27.20
C ALA A 152 8.76 -24.35 27.85
N ARG A 153 8.06 -23.33 28.36
CA ARG A 153 6.75 -23.49 29.01
C ARG A 153 5.59 -23.62 28.03
N ILE A 154 5.65 -22.90 26.89
CA ILE A 154 4.59 -22.89 25.88
C ILE A 154 5.26 -23.16 24.54
N PRO A 155 5.36 -24.43 24.12
CA PRO A 155 5.95 -24.80 22.85
C PRO A 155 5.03 -24.33 21.71
N GLY A 156 5.61 -23.70 20.70
CA GLY A 156 4.89 -23.25 19.51
C GLY A 156 5.04 -24.25 18.38
N GLY A 157 6.17 -24.21 17.67
CA GLY A 157 6.41 -25.13 16.56
C GLY A 157 7.53 -24.67 15.63
N THR A 158 7.62 -25.35 14.49
CA THR A 158 8.67 -25.12 13.50
C THR A 158 8.09 -24.76 12.15
N ILE A 159 8.65 -23.73 11.54
CA ILE A 159 8.33 -23.26 10.19
C ILE A 159 9.59 -23.41 9.34
N LEU A 160 9.48 -24.05 8.20
CA LEU A 160 10.56 -24.19 7.23
C LEU A 160 10.41 -23.11 6.16
N PHE A 161 11.49 -22.42 5.82
CA PHE A 161 11.49 -21.47 4.72
C PHE A 161 12.76 -21.56 3.89
N ARG A 162 12.65 -21.19 2.61
CA ARG A 162 13.79 -21.13 1.68
C ARG A 162 14.22 -19.68 1.53
N ALA A 163 15.45 -19.38 1.91
CA ALA A 163 16.08 -18.10 1.65
C ALA A 163 16.82 -18.15 0.30
N HIS A 164 16.41 -17.31 -0.63
CA HIS A 164 17.04 -17.12 -1.93
C HIS A 164 17.92 -15.86 -1.97
N ARG A 165 18.06 -15.20 -0.83
CA ARG A 165 18.91 -14.01 -0.60
C ARG A 165 19.41 -14.04 0.82
N GLU A 166 20.53 -13.46 1.05
CA GLU A 166 21.09 -13.26 2.38
C GLU A 166 20.16 -12.40 3.24
N PHE A 167 20.14 -12.67 4.52
CA PHE A 167 19.37 -11.92 5.51
C PHE A 167 20.09 -11.88 6.85
N VAL A 168 19.83 -10.82 7.60
CA VAL A 168 20.21 -10.70 9.00
C VAL A 168 19.00 -11.09 9.86
N VAL A 169 19.23 -11.81 10.94
CA VAL A 169 18.16 -12.20 11.86
C VAL A 169 17.73 -10.98 12.67
N PRO A 170 16.52 -10.45 12.45
CA PRO A 170 16.09 -9.20 13.09
C PRO A 170 15.58 -9.43 14.52
N ALA A 171 15.36 -8.35 15.26
CA ALA A 171 14.71 -8.41 16.57
C ALA A 171 13.26 -8.91 16.50
N MET A 172 12.58 -8.72 15.37
CA MET A 172 11.18 -9.14 15.18
C MET A 172 11.00 -9.79 13.82
N VAL A 173 10.27 -10.91 13.79
CA VAL A 173 9.90 -11.63 12.56
C VAL A 173 8.39 -11.67 12.41
N SER A 174 7.93 -11.41 11.21
CA SER A 174 6.51 -11.49 10.86
C SER A 174 6.23 -12.76 10.06
N VAL A 175 5.33 -13.58 10.57
CA VAL A 175 4.82 -14.77 9.88
C VAL A 175 3.41 -14.47 9.37
N THR A 176 3.20 -14.60 8.05
CA THR A 176 1.92 -14.29 7.41
C THR A 176 1.39 -15.48 6.65
N LEU A 177 0.23 -15.97 7.07
CA LEU A 177 -0.54 -16.98 6.33
C LEU A 177 -1.52 -16.27 5.39
N THR A 178 -1.41 -16.54 4.10
CA THR A 178 -2.33 -16.03 3.08
C THR A 178 -3.24 -17.14 2.57
N SER A 179 -4.17 -16.81 1.67
CA SER A 179 -5.01 -17.81 0.99
C SER A 179 -4.21 -18.83 0.17
N LYS A 180 -2.94 -18.55 -0.17
CA LYS A 180 -2.09 -19.38 -1.01
C LYS A 180 -0.95 -20.04 -0.27
N ALA A 181 -0.26 -19.30 0.60
CA ALA A 181 1.00 -19.72 1.15
C ALA A 181 1.29 -19.05 2.49
N LEU A 182 2.20 -19.64 3.23
CA LEU A 182 2.84 -19.09 4.41
C LEU A 182 4.09 -18.29 3.97
N PHE A 183 4.33 -17.17 4.63
CA PHE A 183 5.51 -16.34 4.40
C PHE A 183 6.15 -15.97 5.74
N VAL A 184 7.47 -15.98 5.75
CA VAL A 184 8.29 -15.36 6.80
C VAL A 184 8.84 -14.06 6.24
N SER A 185 8.60 -12.95 6.94
CA SER A 185 9.08 -11.62 6.55
C SER A 185 9.94 -11.05 7.66
N MET A 186 11.08 -10.52 7.28
CA MET A 186 12.07 -9.93 8.15
C MET A 186 12.30 -8.49 7.73
N SER A 187 12.39 -7.58 8.71
CA SER A 187 12.76 -6.19 8.48
C SER A 187 13.90 -5.84 9.42
N TYR A 188 14.99 -5.36 8.89
CA TYR A 188 16.19 -4.98 9.64
C TYR A 188 16.84 -3.76 8.99
N GLU A 189 17.61 -3.04 9.78
CA GLU A 189 18.46 -1.99 9.25
C GLU A 189 19.68 -2.64 8.60
N GLU A 190 19.95 -2.30 7.35
CA GLU A 190 21.19 -2.68 6.69
C GLU A 190 22.33 -1.90 7.37
N THR A 191 23.18 -2.61 8.10
CA THR A 191 24.34 -2.06 8.82
C THR A 191 25.49 -1.72 7.89
N GLU A 192 25.57 -2.34 6.72
CA GLU A 192 26.40 -1.83 5.66
C GLU A 192 25.73 -0.56 5.13
N GLN A 193 26.30 0.56 5.47
CA GLN A 193 26.19 1.80 4.75
C GLN A 193 26.66 1.56 3.30
N LYS A 194 25.80 0.97 2.48
CA LYS A 194 25.74 1.42 1.11
C LYS A 194 25.24 2.85 1.26
N GLN A 195 26.20 3.74 1.46
CA GLN A 195 25.99 5.16 1.47
C GLN A 195 25.09 5.44 0.29
N PHE A 196 23.88 5.95 0.54
CA PHE A 196 23.20 6.63 -0.54
C PHE A 196 24.21 7.66 -0.97
N PRO A 197 24.64 7.64 -2.23
CA PRO A 197 25.74 8.48 -2.65
C PRO A 197 25.45 9.96 -2.33
N GLU A 198 24.17 10.34 -2.34
CA GLU A 198 23.74 11.72 -2.12
C GLU A 198 22.34 11.75 -1.48
N THR A 199 22.06 12.78 -0.69
CA THR A 199 20.69 13.10 -0.24
C THR A 199 19.87 13.71 -1.39
N GLU A 200 18.54 13.71 -1.27
CA GLU A 200 17.68 14.36 -2.28
C GLU A 200 18.00 15.85 -2.48
N LYS A 201 18.47 16.52 -1.44
CA LYS A 201 18.90 17.92 -1.50
C LYS A 201 20.21 18.10 -2.27
N GLU A 202 21.21 17.27 -1.97
CA GLU A 202 22.51 17.27 -2.66
C GLU A 202 22.33 16.94 -4.15
N MET A 203 21.52 15.93 -4.48
CA MET A 203 21.16 15.62 -5.87
C MET A 203 20.48 16.82 -6.58
N LEU A 204 19.58 17.51 -5.90
CA LEU A 204 18.91 18.69 -6.46
C LEU A 204 19.91 19.80 -6.73
N GLU A 205 20.81 20.12 -5.79
CA GLU A 205 21.82 21.16 -5.97
C GLU A 205 22.80 20.81 -7.11
N ARG A 206 23.19 19.56 -7.25
CA ARG A 206 24.01 19.08 -8.37
C ARG A 206 23.30 19.27 -9.70
N LEU A 207 22.03 18.87 -9.81
CA LEU A 207 21.23 19.00 -11.04
C LEU A 207 20.94 20.47 -11.40
N ARG A 208 20.88 21.38 -10.44
CA ARG A 208 20.70 22.83 -10.70
C ARG A 208 21.83 23.47 -11.48
N GLN A 209 23.02 22.86 -11.46
CA GLN A 209 24.20 23.35 -12.18
C GLN A 209 24.16 22.95 -13.65
N TYR A 210 23.29 22.03 -14.06
CA TYR A 210 23.16 21.58 -15.44
C TYR A 210 22.41 22.62 -16.29
N SER A 211 22.76 22.72 -17.57
CA SER A 211 21.99 23.46 -18.56
C SER A 211 20.58 22.86 -18.75
N GLU A 212 19.71 23.57 -19.39
CA GLU A 212 18.36 23.06 -19.68
C GLU A 212 18.42 21.84 -20.62
N GLU A 213 19.31 21.87 -21.61
CA GLU A 213 19.55 20.78 -22.56
C GLU A 213 20.10 19.52 -21.86
N GLU A 214 21.05 19.69 -20.94
CA GLU A 214 21.60 18.60 -20.13
C GLU A 214 20.53 17.98 -19.22
N LEU A 215 19.68 18.80 -18.60
CA LEU A 215 18.55 18.33 -17.79
C LEU A 215 17.54 17.55 -18.63
N ILE A 216 17.20 18.04 -19.83
CA ILE A 216 16.31 17.33 -20.75
C ILE A 216 16.93 15.98 -21.16
N ALA A 217 18.23 15.95 -21.45
CA ALA A 217 18.93 14.75 -21.88
C ALA A 217 19.04 13.69 -20.77
N CYS A 218 19.20 14.09 -19.51
CA CYS A 218 19.34 13.19 -18.37
C CYS A 218 18.04 13.01 -17.53
N GLY A 219 16.94 13.64 -17.92
CA GLY A 219 15.64 13.51 -17.27
C GLY A 219 14.71 12.51 -17.95
N ASN A 220 13.72 12.01 -17.21
CA ASN A 220 12.66 11.19 -17.77
C ASN A 220 11.30 11.55 -17.13
N GLY A 221 10.43 12.16 -17.95
CA GLY A 221 9.04 12.44 -17.59
C GLY A 221 8.15 11.19 -17.75
N ILE A 222 7.26 10.96 -16.82
CA ILE A 222 6.41 9.76 -16.78
C ILE A 222 4.95 10.16 -16.68
N ASP A 223 4.21 9.94 -17.76
CA ASP A 223 2.74 10.01 -17.74
C ASP A 223 2.14 8.65 -17.33
N ARG A 224 1.08 8.69 -16.53
CA ARG A 224 0.42 7.51 -15.95
C ARG A 224 -1.02 7.39 -16.44
N GLY A 225 -1.20 6.64 -17.51
CA GLY A 225 -2.50 6.39 -18.13
C GLY A 225 -3.20 5.11 -17.64
N VAL A 226 -4.49 4.99 -17.92
CA VAL A 226 -5.28 3.78 -17.63
C VAL A 226 -5.04 2.71 -18.69
N VAL A 227 -4.93 3.09 -19.94
CA VAL A 227 -4.69 2.21 -21.10
C VAL A 227 -3.20 1.95 -21.26
N ARG A 228 -2.40 2.98 -21.16
CA ARG A 228 -0.94 2.96 -21.16
C ARG A 228 -0.46 3.27 -19.74
N PRO A 229 -0.20 2.27 -18.89
CA PRO A 229 0.06 2.48 -17.47
C PRO A 229 1.25 3.38 -17.17
N VAL A 230 2.29 3.34 -18.02
CA VAL A 230 3.50 4.15 -17.89
C VAL A 230 4.00 4.52 -19.28
N GLN A 231 3.88 5.79 -19.64
CA GLN A 231 4.48 6.37 -20.84
C GLN A 231 5.65 7.25 -20.40
N THR A 232 6.80 7.10 -21.05
CA THR A 232 7.99 7.88 -20.76
C THR A 232 8.27 8.92 -21.85
N SER A 233 8.99 9.99 -21.49
CA SER A 233 9.45 11.00 -22.45
C SER A 233 10.63 10.53 -23.30
N ASN A 234 11.33 9.47 -22.87
CA ASN A 234 12.55 8.99 -23.54
C ASN A 234 12.27 7.90 -24.58
N ALA A 235 11.07 7.32 -24.59
CA ALA A 235 10.68 6.27 -25.52
C ALA A 235 9.21 6.40 -25.93
N PRO A 236 8.88 6.27 -27.23
CA PRO A 236 7.50 6.32 -27.69
C PRO A 236 6.66 5.13 -27.25
N GLU A 237 7.30 3.99 -27.00
CA GLU A 237 6.63 2.76 -26.58
C GLU A 237 6.34 2.77 -25.07
N PRO A 238 5.09 2.56 -24.65
CA PRO A 238 4.72 2.55 -23.24
C PRO A 238 5.08 1.22 -22.56
N TYR A 239 5.38 1.28 -21.28
CA TYR A 239 5.37 0.09 -20.46
C TYR A 239 3.93 -0.31 -20.16
N ALA A 240 3.53 -1.49 -20.64
CA ALA A 240 2.18 -2.01 -20.46
C ALA A 240 2.20 -3.53 -20.23
N LEU A 241 1.09 -4.03 -19.68
CA LEU A 241 0.88 -5.48 -19.60
C LEU A 241 0.72 -6.06 -21.01
N THR A 242 1.30 -7.23 -21.24
CA THR A 242 1.15 -7.93 -22.51
C THR A 242 -0.30 -8.36 -22.76
N LYS A 243 -0.66 -8.58 -24.03
CA LYS A 243 -2.01 -9.07 -24.40
C LYS A 243 -2.34 -10.38 -23.68
N ASP A 244 -1.36 -11.29 -23.57
CA ASP A 244 -1.50 -12.57 -22.86
C ASP A 244 -1.74 -12.36 -21.34
N GLN A 245 -1.00 -11.47 -20.68
CA GLN A 245 -1.22 -11.14 -19.28
C GLN A 245 -2.62 -10.56 -19.03
N LEU A 246 -3.07 -9.66 -19.89
CA LEU A 246 -4.42 -9.08 -19.83
C LEU A 246 -5.51 -10.15 -20.01
N GLU A 247 -5.33 -11.06 -20.97
CA GLU A 247 -6.29 -12.14 -21.20
C GLU A 247 -6.35 -13.12 -20.02
N ARG A 248 -5.20 -13.49 -19.46
CA ARG A 248 -5.15 -14.30 -18.22
C ARG A 248 -5.84 -13.63 -17.06
N ILE A 249 -5.67 -12.31 -16.88
CA ILE A 249 -6.41 -11.55 -15.86
C ILE A 249 -7.91 -11.62 -16.13
N ARG A 250 -8.37 -11.37 -17.37
CA ARG A 250 -9.79 -11.45 -17.76
C ARG A 250 -10.36 -12.84 -17.48
N ARG A 251 -9.64 -13.90 -17.82
CA ARG A 251 -10.03 -15.30 -17.53
C ARG A 251 -10.19 -15.54 -16.03
N LYS A 252 -9.25 -15.04 -15.20
CA LYS A 252 -9.35 -15.13 -13.74
C LYS A 252 -10.51 -14.32 -13.17
N GLU A 253 -10.86 -13.20 -13.75
CA GLU A 253 -12.02 -12.42 -13.35
C GLU A 253 -13.35 -13.13 -13.67
N ARG A 254 -13.45 -13.81 -14.83
CA ARG A 254 -14.59 -14.67 -15.14
C ARG A 254 -14.74 -15.81 -14.15
N GLN A 255 -13.62 -16.50 -13.83
CA GLN A 255 -13.60 -17.55 -12.80
C GLN A 255 -14.02 -17.01 -11.41
N ARG A 256 -13.59 -15.81 -11.04
CA ARG A 256 -14.00 -15.18 -9.78
C ARG A 256 -15.51 -15.00 -9.70
N LYS A 257 -16.12 -14.42 -10.74
CA LYS A 257 -17.58 -14.22 -10.80
C LYS A 257 -18.31 -15.55 -10.64
N HIS A 258 -17.83 -16.60 -11.30
CA HIS A 258 -18.39 -17.95 -11.17
C HIS A 258 -18.30 -18.46 -9.72
N TYR A 259 -17.12 -18.37 -9.09
CA TYR A 259 -16.95 -18.80 -7.69
C TYR A 259 -17.76 -17.95 -6.69
N GLN A 260 -17.92 -16.66 -6.94
CA GLN A 260 -18.78 -15.79 -6.12
C GLN A 260 -20.25 -16.22 -6.20
N LYS A 261 -20.78 -16.52 -7.40
CA LYS A 261 -22.15 -17.05 -7.57
C LYS A 261 -22.33 -18.38 -6.83
N ARG A 262 -21.37 -19.32 -6.96
CA ARG A 262 -21.40 -20.60 -6.22
C ARG A 262 -21.32 -20.38 -4.71
N MET A 263 -20.47 -19.47 -4.25
CA MET A 263 -20.34 -19.13 -2.83
C MET A 263 -21.64 -18.56 -2.25
N ALA A 264 -22.36 -17.75 -3.03
CA ALA A 264 -23.65 -17.17 -2.61
C ALA A 264 -24.72 -18.24 -2.36
N ARG A 265 -24.70 -19.33 -3.15
CA ARG A 265 -25.65 -20.45 -3.04
C ARG A 265 -25.29 -21.42 -1.90
N CYS A 266 -24.09 -21.34 -1.33
CA CYS A 266 -23.69 -22.21 -0.21
C CYS A 266 -24.19 -21.63 1.12
N GLU A 267 -24.59 -22.50 2.00
CA GLU A 267 -24.98 -22.19 3.38
C GLU A 267 -23.87 -21.42 4.12
N LYS A 268 -24.27 -20.42 4.91
CA LYS A 268 -23.35 -19.63 5.73
C LYS A 268 -22.71 -20.53 6.79
N GLY A 269 -21.37 -20.50 6.89
CA GLY A 269 -20.63 -21.36 7.83
C GLY A 269 -20.16 -22.71 7.24
N SER A 270 -20.77 -23.19 6.16
CA SER A 270 -20.43 -24.50 5.60
C SER A 270 -19.01 -24.61 5.05
N ARG A 271 -18.45 -25.83 5.07
CA ARG A 271 -17.13 -26.15 4.47
C ARG A 271 -17.07 -25.80 2.98
N ASN A 272 -18.17 -26.02 2.25
CA ASN A 272 -18.26 -25.69 0.82
C ASN A 272 -18.17 -24.17 0.58
N ARG A 273 -18.83 -23.35 1.39
CA ARG A 273 -18.70 -21.90 1.32
C ARG A 273 -17.27 -21.45 1.63
N ALA A 274 -16.62 -22.03 2.63
CA ALA A 274 -15.22 -21.75 2.96
C ALA A 274 -14.28 -22.14 1.80
N LYS A 275 -14.52 -23.27 1.12
CA LYS A 275 -13.78 -23.70 -0.08
C LYS A 275 -13.94 -22.69 -1.24
N MET A 276 -15.18 -22.22 -1.50
CA MET A 276 -15.42 -21.21 -2.53
C MET A 276 -14.78 -19.87 -2.18
N ARG A 277 -14.85 -19.44 -0.91
CA ARG A 277 -14.19 -18.20 -0.43
C ARG A 277 -12.68 -18.25 -0.71
N ARG A 278 -12.02 -19.38 -0.45
CA ARG A 278 -10.58 -19.54 -0.77
C ARG A 278 -10.32 -19.46 -2.28
N LYS A 279 -11.16 -20.03 -3.12
CA LYS A 279 -11.04 -19.94 -4.59
C LYS A 279 -11.20 -18.49 -5.07
N VAL A 280 -12.17 -17.75 -4.54
CA VAL A 280 -12.36 -16.31 -4.82
C VAL A 280 -11.10 -15.51 -4.42
N ALA A 281 -10.58 -15.71 -3.21
CA ALA A 281 -9.39 -15.03 -2.72
C ALA A 281 -8.17 -15.26 -3.65
N ARG A 282 -7.94 -16.52 -4.08
CA ARG A 282 -6.84 -16.86 -5.00
C ARG A 282 -6.91 -16.13 -6.35
N THR A 283 -8.11 -15.84 -6.85
CA THR A 283 -8.26 -15.09 -8.11
C THR A 283 -7.91 -13.61 -7.95
N PHE A 284 -8.21 -13.00 -6.80
CA PHE A 284 -7.76 -11.65 -6.49
C PHE A 284 -6.23 -11.58 -6.34
N ASP A 285 -5.62 -12.54 -5.63
CA ASP A 285 -4.17 -12.60 -5.47
C ASP A 285 -3.44 -12.73 -6.80
N TYR A 286 -4.00 -13.45 -7.76
CA TYR A 286 -3.40 -13.58 -9.10
C TYR A 286 -3.23 -12.22 -9.76
N ARG A 287 -4.32 -11.45 -9.86
CA ARG A 287 -4.28 -10.11 -10.46
C ARG A 287 -3.31 -9.18 -9.72
N LYS A 288 -3.42 -9.16 -8.38
CA LYS A 288 -2.54 -8.36 -7.53
C LYS A 288 -1.07 -8.68 -7.79
N ASN A 289 -0.71 -9.96 -7.94
CA ASN A 289 0.66 -10.38 -8.17
C ASN A 289 1.14 -9.97 -9.57
N VAL A 290 0.31 -10.10 -10.62
CA VAL A 290 0.67 -9.68 -11.97
C VAL A 290 0.93 -8.18 -12.02
N ILE A 291 0.05 -7.36 -11.43
CA ILE A 291 0.23 -5.90 -11.38
C ILE A 291 1.47 -5.52 -10.56
N ASN A 292 1.70 -6.22 -9.45
CA ASN A 292 2.87 -5.98 -8.60
C ASN A 292 4.18 -6.33 -9.31
N ASP A 293 4.20 -7.44 -10.04
CA ASP A 293 5.33 -7.88 -10.86
C ASP A 293 5.61 -6.89 -11.98
N PHE A 294 4.58 -6.47 -12.72
CA PHE A 294 4.67 -5.39 -13.71
C PHE A 294 5.31 -4.13 -13.12
N ALA A 295 4.81 -3.65 -11.98
CA ALA A 295 5.34 -2.47 -11.32
C ALA A 295 6.81 -2.63 -10.89
N HIS A 296 7.20 -3.84 -10.45
CA HIS A 296 8.59 -4.16 -10.13
C HIS A 296 9.51 -4.16 -11.37
N GLN A 297 9.08 -4.80 -12.45
CA GLN A 297 9.84 -4.88 -13.70
C GLN A 297 9.98 -3.49 -14.33
N THR A 298 8.88 -2.75 -14.48
CA THR A 298 8.88 -1.39 -15.03
C THR A 298 9.78 -0.45 -14.23
N SER A 299 9.62 -0.41 -12.91
CA SER A 299 10.46 0.46 -12.07
C SER A 299 11.93 0.03 -12.04
N HIS A 300 12.24 -1.25 -12.30
CA HIS A 300 13.62 -1.70 -12.44
C HIS A 300 14.19 -1.25 -13.78
N ALA A 301 13.49 -1.48 -14.88
CA ALA A 301 13.93 -1.06 -16.20
C ALA A 301 14.19 0.45 -16.26
N LEU A 302 13.29 1.27 -15.70
CA LEU A 302 13.46 2.72 -15.63
C LEU A 302 14.73 3.14 -14.88
N VAL A 303 14.99 2.52 -13.73
CA VAL A 303 16.14 2.90 -12.88
C VAL A 303 17.46 2.36 -13.41
N SER A 304 17.44 1.28 -14.21
CA SER A 304 18.64 0.67 -14.81
C SER A 304 19.16 1.44 -16.02
N ASP A 305 18.49 2.47 -16.50
CA ASP A 305 18.99 3.34 -17.55
C ASP A 305 19.99 4.33 -16.94
N ASP A 306 21.28 4.12 -17.17
CA ASP A 306 22.36 4.92 -16.59
C ASP A 306 22.40 6.37 -17.10
N LYS A 307 21.77 6.67 -18.23
CA LYS A 307 21.65 8.02 -18.76
C LYS A 307 20.70 8.88 -17.94
N VAL A 308 19.71 8.24 -17.31
CA VAL A 308 18.68 8.94 -16.53
C VAL A 308 19.18 9.25 -15.12
N GLN A 309 19.20 10.52 -14.74
CA GLN A 309 19.59 10.99 -13.41
C GLN A 309 18.37 11.32 -12.52
N PHE A 310 17.24 11.67 -13.13
CA PHE A 310 16.02 11.98 -12.41
C PHE A 310 14.75 11.60 -13.17
N PHE A 311 13.69 11.37 -12.40
CA PHE A 311 12.36 11.06 -12.91
C PHE A 311 11.37 12.13 -12.47
N VAL A 312 10.44 12.45 -13.35
CA VAL A 312 9.36 13.41 -13.07
C VAL A 312 8.01 12.72 -13.21
N LEU A 313 7.17 12.83 -12.18
CA LEU A 313 5.81 12.28 -12.16
C LEU A 313 4.81 13.39 -11.79
N GLU A 314 3.58 13.25 -12.25
CA GLU A 314 2.49 14.07 -11.75
C GLU A 314 2.14 13.74 -10.29
N ASP A 315 1.76 14.73 -9.48
CA ASP A 315 1.24 14.51 -8.12
C ASP A 315 -0.24 14.12 -8.15
N LEU A 316 -0.52 12.94 -8.68
CA LEU A 316 -1.88 12.40 -8.78
C LEU A 316 -2.44 12.01 -7.41
N ARG A 317 -3.49 12.69 -6.97
CA ARG A 317 -4.23 12.37 -5.74
C ARG A 317 -5.21 11.22 -6.00
N VAL A 318 -4.69 10.02 -6.25
CA VAL A 318 -5.46 8.80 -6.62
C VAL A 318 -6.62 8.55 -5.67
N LYS A 319 -6.46 8.81 -4.36
CA LYS A 319 -7.52 8.65 -3.37
C LYS A 319 -8.71 9.57 -3.65
N ASN A 320 -8.47 10.81 -4.05
CA ASN A 320 -9.52 11.77 -4.41
C ASN A 320 -10.15 11.41 -5.77
N MET A 321 -9.30 11.04 -6.74
CA MET A 321 -9.76 10.62 -8.08
C MET A 321 -10.70 9.41 -8.02
N THR A 322 -10.50 8.49 -7.05
CA THR A 322 -11.30 7.27 -6.90
C THR A 322 -12.41 7.38 -5.86
N LYS A 323 -12.68 8.58 -5.33
CA LYS A 323 -13.81 8.86 -4.43
C LYS A 323 -15.14 8.54 -5.15
N LYS A 324 -16.10 7.99 -4.42
CA LYS A 324 -17.45 7.78 -4.96
C LYS A 324 -18.12 9.14 -5.22
N PRO A 325 -18.93 9.27 -6.26
CA PRO A 325 -19.72 10.48 -6.45
C PRO A 325 -20.74 10.60 -5.31
N GLU A 326 -21.05 11.83 -4.96
CA GLU A 326 -22.05 12.11 -3.95
C GLU A 326 -23.46 11.80 -4.48
N PRO A 327 -24.37 11.31 -3.63
CA PRO A 327 -25.75 11.11 -4.02
C PRO A 327 -26.37 12.45 -4.47
N LYS A 328 -27.18 12.41 -5.52
CA LYS A 328 -28.00 13.54 -5.97
C LYS A 328 -29.47 13.18 -5.72
N TYR A 329 -30.21 14.15 -5.22
CA TYR A 329 -31.64 14.02 -4.96
C TYR A 329 -32.39 15.13 -5.67
N ASP A 330 -33.65 14.87 -6.05
CA ASP A 330 -34.59 15.92 -6.48
C ASP A 330 -35.26 16.61 -5.26
N ASP A 331 -36.10 17.59 -5.51
CA ASP A 331 -36.81 18.36 -4.48
C ASP A 331 -37.75 17.47 -3.63
N ASN A 332 -38.12 16.28 -4.11
CA ASN A 332 -38.95 15.29 -3.44
C ASN A 332 -38.08 14.20 -2.72
N ALA A 333 -36.79 14.45 -2.50
CA ALA A 333 -35.84 13.52 -1.91
C ALA A 333 -35.67 12.18 -2.67
N LYS A 334 -36.05 12.12 -3.94
CA LYS A 334 -35.87 10.95 -4.82
C LYS A 334 -34.45 10.94 -5.40
N ALA A 335 -33.78 9.79 -5.33
CA ALA A 335 -32.42 9.64 -5.85
C ALA A 335 -32.35 9.82 -7.37
N LEU A 336 -31.51 10.76 -7.81
CA LEU A 336 -31.24 11.03 -9.22
C LEU A 336 -30.00 10.27 -9.72
N PRO A 337 -29.92 9.97 -11.04
CA PRO A 337 -28.73 9.39 -11.63
C PRO A 337 -27.52 10.34 -11.47
N ASN A 338 -26.45 9.84 -10.86
CA ASN A 338 -25.22 10.63 -10.59
C ASN A 338 -23.96 10.08 -11.28
N GLY A 339 -24.14 9.20 -12.29
CA GLY A 339 -23.00 8.60 -13.01
C GLY A 339 -22.17 7.60 -12.17
N ALA A 340 -22.65 7.16 -11.01
CA ALA A 340 -21.93 6.27 -10.09
C ALA A 340 -21.44 4.98 -10.74
N ARG A 341 -22.20 4.41 -11.69
CA ARG A 341 -21.84 3.19 -12.42
C ARG A 341 -20.63 3.40 -13.33
N ALA A 342 -20.61 4.47 -14.11
CA ALA A 342 -19.48 4.85 -14.97
C ALA A 342 -18.24 5.19 -14.11
N LYS A 343 -18.42 5.98 -13.04
CA LYS A 343 -17.36 6.32 -12.10
C LYS A 343 -16.77 5.08 -11.40
N ALA A 344 -17.58 4.10 -11.03
CA ALA A 344 -17.11 2.83 -10.47
C ALA A 344 -16.26 2.03 -11.47
N GLY A 345 -16.59 2.08 -12.77
CA GLY A 345 -15.79 1.51 -13.86
C GLY A 345 -14.41 2.17 -13.94
N LEU A 346 -14.36 3.50 -14.02
CA LEU A 346 -13.14 4.29 -14.05
C LEU A 346 -12.28 4.07 -12.79
N ASN A 347 -12.90 4.12 -11.60
CA ASN A 347 -12.19 3.86 -10.33
C ASN A 347 -11.54 2.48 -10.32
N ARG A 348 -12.22 1.46 -10.84
CA ARG A 348 -11.68 0.10 -10.97
C ARG A 348 -10.49 0.09 -11.94
N ALA A 349 -10.56 0.80 -13.05
CA ALA A 349 -9.50 0.89 -14.04
C ALA A 349 -8.25 1.56 -13.44
N ILE A 350 -8.40 2.73 -12.80
CA ILE A 350 -7.33 3.45 -12.10
C ILE A 350 -6.68 2.58 -11.03
N LEU A 351 -7.48 1.96 -10.14
CA LEU A 351 -6.94 1.09 -9.07
C LEU A 351 -6.28 -0.18 -9.59
N SER A 352 -6.50 -0.50 -10.86
CA SER A 352 -5.95 -1.69 -11.53
C SER A 352 -4.72 -1.41 -12.37
N SER A 353 -4.42 -0.15 -12.66
CA SER A 353 -3.25 0.25 -13.45
C SER A 353 -1.93 0.09 -12.69
N GLY A 354 -2.00 0.01 -11.36
CA GLY A 354 -0.81 -0.15 -10.52
C GLY A 354 -0.02 1.15 -10.26
N TRP A 355 -0.56 2.33 -10.60
CA TRP A 355 0.13 3.63 -10.48
C TRP A 355 0.83 3.83 -9.13
N GLY A 356 0.11 3.59 -8.01
CA GLY A 356 0.68 3.77 -6.68
C GLY A 356 1.83 2.80 -6.39
N LYS A 357 1.79 1.58 -6.93
CA LYS A 357 2.87 0.60 -6.77
C LYS A 357 4.08 0.93 -7.63
N THR A 358 3.86 1.37 -8.85
CA THR A 358 4.95 1.81 -9.74
C THR A 358 5.67 3.01 -9.14
N GLU A 359 4.95 4.01 -8.65
CA GLU A 359 5.52 5.16 -7.96
C GLU A 359 6.29 4.76 -6.70
N GLU A 360 5.71 3.91 -5.83
CA GLU A 360 6.35 3.42 -4.62
C GLU A 360 7.68 2.72 -4.93
N TYR A 361 7.67 1.85 -5.96
CA TYR A 361 8.85 1.07 -6.33
C TYR A 361 9.90 1.90 -7.07
N LEU A 362 9.47 2.84 -7.89
CA LEU A 362 10.37 3.78 -8.54
C LEU A 362 11.11 4.63 -7.50
N LYS A 363 10.40 5.22 -6.54
CA LYS A 363 11.01 6.06 -5.50
C LYS A 363 12.12 5.37 -4.73
N TYR A 364 11.87 4.18 -4.16
CA TYR A 364 12.91 3.53 -3.36
C TYR A 364 14.07 2.99 -4.21
N LYS A 365 13.80 2.56 -5.45
CA LYS A 365 14.85 2.07 -6.34
C LYS A 365 15.71 3.21 -6.88
N ALA A 366 15.09 4.30 -7.31
CA ALA A 366 15.77 5.52 -7.74
C ALA A 366 16.67 6.04 -6.62
N LYS A 367 16.16 6.15 -5.39
CA LYS A 367 16.96 6.54 -4.23
C LYS A 367 18.17 5.63 -4.01
N LYS A 368 18.01 4.30 -4.17
CA LYS A 368 19.13 3.34 -4.09
C LYS A 368 20.17 3.50 -5.20
N ALA A 369 19.75 3.98 -6.36
CA ALA A 369 20.61 4.22 -7.51
C ALA A 369 21.17 5.65 -7.58
N GLY A 370 20.96 6.49 -6.54
CA GLY A 370 21.40 7.87 -6.54
C GLY A 370 20.66 8.76 -7.54
N LYS A 371 19.39 8.43 -7.84
CA LYS A 371 18.56 9.17 -8.81
C LYS A 371 17.41 9.87 -8.10
N LEU A 372 17.06 11.07 -8.56
CA LEU A 372 16.03 11.89 -7.96
C LEU A 372 14.64 11.56 -8.52
N VAL A 373 13.59 11.71 -7.71
CA VAL A 373 12.19 11.61 -8.15
C VAL A 373 11.45 12.87 -7.74
N ILE A 374 10.97 13.61 -8.74
CA ILE A 374 10.30 14.91 -8.58
C ILE A 374 8.81 14.73 -8.88
N LYS A 375 7.97 15.50 -8.21
CA LYS A 375 6.54 15.57 -8.50
C LYS A 375 6.18 16.93 -9.05
N VAL A 376 5.33 16.94 -10.08
CA VAL A 376 4.80 18.16 -10.71
C VAL A 376 3.28 18.22 -10.60
N GLU A 377 2.72 19.41 -10.76
CA GLU A 377 1.27 19.60 -10.79
C GLU A 377 0.68 18.98 -12.05
N PRO A 378 -0.41 18.18 -11.94
CA PRO A 378 -1.00 17.51 -13.11
C PRO A 378 -1.80 18.43 -14.03
N ALA A 379 -2.01 19.69 -13.65
CA ALA A 379 -2.84 20.61 -14.41
C ALA A 379 -2.23 20.88 -15.79
N TYR A 380 -3.04 20.66 -16.84
CA TYR A 380 -2.76 20.99 -18.23
C TYR A 380 -1.58 20.28 -18.91
N THR A 381 -0.90 19.35 -18.28
CA THR A 381 0.23 18.58 -18.85
C THR A 381 -0.14 17.92 -20.17
N SER A 382 -1.35 17.38 -20.29
CA SER A 382 -1.86 16.71 -21.49
C SER A 382 -2.45 17.64 -22.55
N GLN A 383 -2.58 18.95 -22.28
CA GLN A 383 -3.22 19.93 -23.16
C GLN A 383 -2.25 21.00 -23.67
N ARG A 384 -1.06 21.09 -23.09
CA ARG A 384 -0.02 22.05 -23.45
C ARG A 384 0.69 21.62 -24.72
N CYS A 385 0.80 22.54 -25.69
CA CYS A 385 1.63 22.31 -26.86
C CYS A 385 3.12 22.42 -26.51
N PRO A 386 3.96 21.42 -26.84
CA PRO A 386 5.39 21.47 -26.54
C PRO A 386 6.13 22.53 -27.40
N LYS A 387 5.60 22.91 -28.59
CA LYS A 387 6.23 23.85 -29.51
C LYS A 387 5.93 25.30 -29.17
N CYS A 388 4.65 25.65 -28.94
CA CYS A 388 4.23 27.05 -28.75
C CYS A 388 3.72 27.34 -27.32
N GLY A 389 3.67 26.36 -26.43
CA GLY A 389 3.22 26.53 -25.05
C GLY A 389 1.71 26.74 -24.87
N ARG A 390 0.91 26.89 -25.96
CA ARG A 390 -0.54 27.09 -25.89
C ARG A 390 -1.22 25.94 -25.14
N VAL A 391 -2.02 26.28 -24.14
CA VAL A 391 -2.84 25.33 -23.38
C VAL A 391 -4.28 25.42 -23.89
N GLU A 392 -4.76 24.39 -24.55
CA GLU A 392 -6.11 24.34 -25.09
C GLU A 392 -6.65 22.91 -25.05
N ARG A 393 -7.89 22.73 -24.59
CA ARG A 393 -8.52 21.39 -24.54
C ARG A 393 -8.62 20.74 -25.94
N LYS A 394 -8.84 21.55 -26.96
CA LYS A 394 -8.94 21.11 -28.35
C LYS A 394 -7.61 20.59 -28.92
N ASN A 395 -6.47 20.86 -28.27
CA ASN A 395 -5.17 20.32 -28.66
C ASN A 395 -5.12 18.80 -28.54
N ARG A 396 -6.03 18.19 -27.75
CA ARG A 396 -6.13 16.72 -27.56
C ARG A 396 -7.50 16.23 -28.03
N PRO A 397 -7.70 16.01 -29.35
CA PRO A 397 -8.96 15.54 -29.89
C PRO A 397 -9.32 14.12 -29.43
N SER A 398 -8.31 13.26 -29.19
CA SER A 398 -8.49 11.90 -28.67
C SER A 398 -7.43 11.53 -27.60
N GLN A 399 -7.53 10.34 -27.06
CA GLN A 399 -6.50 9.83 -26.11
C GLN A 399 -5.16 9.55 -26.80
N SER A 400 -5.14 9.27 -28.06
CA SER A 400 -3.93 8.89 -28.82
C SER A 400 -3.39 10.02 -29.65
N GLU A 401 -4.14 11.05 -29.96
CA GLU A 401 -3.79 12.10 -30.92
C GLU A 401 -3.66 13.46 -30.26
N PHE A 402 -2.60 14.18 -30.60
CA PHE A 402 -2.38 15.57 -30.23
C PHE A 402 -2.22 16.41 -31.47
N ARG A 403 -2.99 17.51 -31.57
CA ARG A 403 -2.91 18.50 -32.64
C ARG A 403 -3.10 19.90 -32.07
N CYS A 404 -2.06 20.73 -32.12
CA CYS A 404 -2.15 22.10 -31.63
C CYS A 404 -3.00 22.99 -32.55
N VAL A 405 -4.04 23.57 -32.00
CA VAL A 405 -4.93 24.47 -32.74
C VAL A 405 -4.29 25.82 -33.11
N SER A 406 -3.15 26.16 -32.49
CA SER A 406 -2.46 27.44 -32.70
C SER A 406 -1.31 27.31 -33.69
N CYS A 407 -0.40 26.38 -33.54
CA CYS A 407 0.83 26.26 -34.34
C CYS A 407 0.88 25.03 -35.25
N GLY A 408 -0.18 24.24 -35.31
CA GLY A 408 -0.27 23.07 -36.17
C GLY A 408 0.63 21.89 -35.76
N PHE A 409 1.31 21.92 -34.61
CA PHE A 409 2.10 20.78 -34.14
C PHE A 409 1.22 19.53 -33.95
N GLU A 410 1.64 18.42 -34.53
CA GLU A 410 0.90 17.14 -34.47
C GLU A 410 1.75 16.02 -33.90
N SER A 411 1.10 15.09 -33.18
CA SER A 411 1.69 13.85 -32.69
C SER A 411 0.65 12.75 -32.63
N ALA A 412 0.99 11.57 -33.15
CA ALA A 412 0.17 10.35 -33.08
C ALA A 412 0.21 9.70 -31.67
N ASN A 413 0.91 10.28 -30.70
CA ASN A 413 1.01 9.80 -29.33
C ASN A 413 0.87 10.95 -28.32
N ALA A 414 -0.38 11.28 -27.97
CA ALA A 414 -0.67 12.35 -27.00
C ALA A 414 -0.11 12.08 -25.59
N ASP A 415 0.00 10.79 -25.20
CA ASP A 415 0.58 10.43 -23.89
C ASP A 415 2.12 10.64 -23.89
N TYR A 416 2.78 10.48 -25.04
CA TYR A 416 4.20 10.80 -25.21
C TYR A 416 4.44 12.32 -25.08
N VAL A 417 3.56 13.14 -25.72
CA VAL A 417 3.59 14.62 -25.57
C VAL A 417 3.38 15.00 -24.11
N ALA A 418 2.44 14.36 -23.42
CA ALA A 418 2.21 14.60 -21.99
C ALA A 418 3.43 14.26 -21.14
N ALA A 419 4.10 13.15 -21.41
CA ALA A 419 5.34 12.77 -20.71
C ALA A 419 6.47 13.80 -20.93
N GLY A 420 6.61 14.34 -22.14
CA GLY A 420 7.53 15.44 -22.44
C GLY A 420 7.21 16.70 -21.66
N ASN A 421 5.93 17.10 -21.60
CA ASN A 421 5.49 18.27 -20.83
C ASN A 421 5.71 18.08 -19.32
N ILE A 422 5.55 16.87 -18.81
CA ILE A 422 5.86 16.49 -17.41
C ILE A 422 7.36 16.68 -17.14
N LEU A 423 8.23 16.23 -18.07
CA LEU A 423 9.67 16.41 -17.95
C LEU A 423 10.02 17.91 -17.88
N MET A 424 9.50 18.72 -18.79
CA MET A 424 9.75 20.17 -18.82
C MET A 424 9.30 20.88 -17.53
N ALA A 425 8.15 20.46 -16.98
CA ALA A 425 7.69 20.97 -15.69
C ALA A 425 8.66 20.59 -14.53
N GLY A 426 9.25 19.40 -14.59
CA GLY A 426 10.27 18.96 -13.63
C GLY A 426 11.58 19.73 -13.76
N VAL A 427 12.06 19.96 -14.98
CA VAL A 427 13.24 20.79 -15.28
C VAL A 427 13.07 22.18 -14.69
N LYS A 428 11.90 22.80 -14.87
CA LYS A 428 11.58 24.09 -14.26
C LYS A 428 11.68 24.06 -12.73
N LEU A 429 11.15 23.01 -12.06
CA LEU A 429 11.24 22.86 -10.60
C LEU A 429 12.68 22.70 -10.13
N ILE A 430 13.52 21.95 -10.86
CA ILE A 430 14.95 21.80 -10.52
C ILE A 430 15.62 23.18 -10.55
N ARG A 431 15.43 23.96 -11.61
CA ARG A 431 16.00 25.30 -11.73
C ARG A 431 15.53 26.25 -10.62
N GLU A 432 14.28 26.09 -10.15
CA GLU A 432 13.72 26.81 -8.99
C GLU A 432 14.22 26.26 -7.63
N GLY A 433 15.03 25.20 -7.61
CA GLY A 433 15.51 24.57 -6.37
C GLY A 433 14.41 23.86 -5.58
N ARG A 434 13.42 23.24 -6.24
CA ARG A 434 12.24 22.66 -5.62
C ARG A 434 12.02 21.20 -6.04
N LEU A 435 11.57 20.39 -5.08
CA LEU A 435 11.24 18.97 -5.32
C LEU A 435 9.74 18.73 -5.54
N GLU A 436 8.90 19.66 -5.11
CA GLU A 436 7.44 19.58 -5.20
C GLU A 436 6.85 20.94 -5.61
N PRO A 437 5.68 20.95 -6.27
CA PRO A 437 5.00 22.18 -6.62
C PRO A 437 4.58 22.97 -5.37
N LYS A 438 4.46 24.29 -5.48
CA LYS A 438 3.83 25.11 -4.42
C LYS A 438 2.42 24.58 -4.17
N LYS A 439 2.10 24.24 -2.92
CA LYS A 439 0.71 23.94 -2.56
C LYS A 439 -0.11 25.21 -2.75
N VAL A 440 -0.87 25.28 -3.81
CA VAL A 440 -1.91 26.31 -3.94
C VAL A 440 -2.90 26.04 -2.82
N LYS A 441 -2.98 26.94 -1.83
CA LYS A 441 -4.08 26.94 -0.88
C LYS A 441 -5.34 27.08 -1.73
N ALA A 442 -6.21 26.08 -1.72
CA ALA A 442 -7.55 26.24 -2.27
C ALA A 442 -8.18 27.40 -1.50
N THR A 443 -8.30 28.54 -2.13
CA THR A 443 -9.21 29.60 -1.68
C THR A 443 -10.60 28.97 -1.74
N LEU A 444 -11.20 28.85 -0.57
CA LEU A 444 -12.58 28.39 -0.35
C LEU A 444 -13.56 29.35 -1.02
#